data_00e02739bef812206792053e27ddfb05
#
_entry.id   00e02739bef812206792053e27ddfb05
#
_cell.length_a   1.000
_cell.length_b   1.000
_cell.length_c   1.000
_cell.angle_alpha   90.00
_cell.angle_beta   90.00
_cell.angle_gamma   90.00
#
_symmetry.space_group_name_H-M   'P 1'
#
loop_
_entity.id
_entity.type
_entity.pdbx_description
1 polymer ?
#
loop_
_entity_poly.entity_id
_entity_poly.type
_entity_poly.pdbx_seq_one_letter_code
_entity_poly.pdbx_strand_id
1 'polypeptide(L)'
;MRHFLNMITIALLCLLSGCIRQKLEDCPPLRIRLEVKDKNYFNIDPVETVTGLDHRVDENLPFSSYIGSLYYVLYRQGETAPCMVQHLYETQEELATHELLFPQELPFGEYTLVVWGNMDTEQGIEFDGLPYTYRLHGEHREGYDVYMGSLSLTYNEVNADHVLPLERVKGKLLIEVVDMPGEVSKSHKEVDHLYEQVNAQWQYTGSGEVLTEERWKKGIHNIMTDTYLSPTDEQTDSQVRVTFVPGEETQPPLPQPAAAKIRMKRNEITVLRYVYDADTDGFDIYLLINDGWTLIHDMDIEE
;
A
#
# COMPACT_ATOMS: atom_id res chain seq x y z
N MET A 1 19.70 -84.04 5.80
CA MET A 1 18.56 -83.36 5.12
C MET A 1 17.88 -82.28 5.97
N ARG A 2 17.60 -82.54 7.25
CA ARG A 2 16.89 -81.59 8.15
C ARG A 2 17.64 -80.28 8.44
N HIS A 3 18.98 -80.35 8.55
CA HIS A 3 19.84 -79.16 8.80
C HIS A 3 20.03 -78.29 7.54
N PHE A 4 19.98 -78.91 6.38
CA PHE A 4 20.10 -78.17 5.11
C PHE A 4 18.80 -77.39 4.77
N LEU A 5 17.65 -77.94 5.16
CA LEU A 5 16.37 -77.27 4.99
C LEU A 5 16.22 -76.05 5.92
N ASN A 6 16.70 -76.16 7.17
CA ASN A 6 16.72 -75.04 8.12
C ASN A 6 17.66 -73.91 7.69
N MET A 7 18.80 -74.20 7.10
CA MET A 7 19.73 -73.17 6.58
C MET A 7 19.10 -72.41 5.38
N ILE A 8 18.38 -73.11 4.50
CA ILE A 8 17.71 -72.49 3.36
C ILE A 8 16.57 -71.58 3.83
N THR A 9 15.84 -71.99 4.87
CA THR A 9 14.73 -71.20 5.43
C THR A 9 15.24 -69.92 6.13
N ILE A 10 16.33 -69.98 6.84
CA ILE A 10 16.98 -68.80 7.47
C ILE A 10 17.55 -67.86 6.41
N ALA A 11 18.20 -68.38 5.37
CA ALA A 11 18.70 -67.56 4.24
C ALA A 11 17.55 -66.86 3.49
N LEU A 12 16.40 -67.54 3.30
CA LEU A 12 15.24 -66.94 2.65
C LEU A 12 14.58 -65.87 3.52
N LEU A 13 14.53 -66.06 4.85
CA LEU A 13 14.05 -64.99 5.78
C LEU A 13 14.95 -63.75 5.80
N CYS A 14 16.27 -63.90 5.68
CA CYS A 14 17.21 -62.79 5.61
C CYS A 14 17.11 -61.99 4.27
N LEU A 15 16.64 -62.64 3.19
CA LEU A 15 16.44 -61.97 1.93
C LEU A 15 15.13 -61.16 1.89
N LEU A 16 14.15 -61.45 2.78
CA LEU A 16 12.93 -60.70 2.91
C LEU A 16 13.02 -59.48 3.84
N SER A 17 14.11 -59.32 4.60
CA SER A 17 14.39 -58.16 5.41
C SER A 17 15.15 -57.06 4.62
N GLY A 18 15.02 -57.05 3.33
CA GLY A 18 15.41 -55.91 2.51
C GLY A 18 14.61 -54.68 2.98
N CYS A 19 15.24 -53.85 3.79
CA CYS A 19 14.71 -52.54 4.12
C CYS A 19 14.33 -51.86 2.80
N ILE A 20 13.06 -51.83 2.48
CA ILE A 20 12.53 -50.83 1.55
C ILE A 20 12.85 -49.51 2.21
N ARG A 21 14.02 -48.92 1.91
CA ARG A 21 14.24 -47.50 2.11
C ARG A 21 13.30 -46.84 1.11
N GLN A 22 12.03 -46.68 1.50
CA GLN A 22 11.24 -45.60 0.89
C GLN A 22 12.07 -44.35 1.12
N LYS A 23 12.61 -43.78 0.03
CA LYS A 23 12.97 -42.38 0.07
C LYS A 23 11.68 -41.68 0.44
N LEU A 24 11.58 -41.24 1.70
CA LEU A 24 10.60 -40.25 2.07
C LEU A 24 10.83 -39.12 1.09
N GLU A 25 9.84 -38.80 0.28
CA GLU A 25 9.87 -37.60 -0.53
C GLU A 25 10.11 -36.45 0.43
N ASP A 26 11.06 -35.60 0.08
CA ASP A 26 11.35 -34.40 0.88
C ASP A 26 10.04 -33.61 1.02
N CYS A 27 9.74 -33.12 2.23
CA CYS A 27 8.54 -32.32 2.45
C CYS A 27 8.55 -31.14 1.47
N PRO A 28 7.42 -30.88 0.76
CA PRO A 28 7.38 -29.75 -0.16
C PRO A 28 7.59 -28.44 0.60
N PRO A 29 8.47 -27.53 0.15
CA PRO A 29 8.68 -26.25 0.80
C PRO A 29 7.38 -25.41 0.73
N LEU A 30 7.12 -24.63 1.77
CA LEU A 30 6.01 -23.68 1.76
C LEU A 30 6.24 -22.62 0.67
N ARG A 31 5.25 -22.42 -0.19
CA ARG A 31 5.25 -21.43 -1.28
C ARG A 31 4.07 -20.50 -1.14
N ILE A 32 4.32 -19.22 -1.24
CA ILE A 32 3.26 -18.21 -1.23
C ILE A 32 3.37 -17.37 -2.50
N ARG A 33 2.37 -17.45 -3.36
CA ARG A 33 2.27 -16.61 -4.55
C ARG A 33 1.58 -15.30 -4.17
N LEU A 34 2.29 -14.20 -4.34
CA LEU A 34 1.77 -12.86 -4.13
C LEU A 34 1.16 -12.33 -5.43
N GLU A 35 -0.01 -11.72 -5.31
CA GLU A 35 -0.74 -11.10 -6.42
C GLU A 35 -1.11 -9.67 -6.06
N VAL A 36 -1.00 -8.73 -7.00
CA VAL A 36 -1.50 -7.37 -6.80
C VAL A 36 -2.99 -7.36 -7.10
N LYS A 37 -3.82 -7.15 -6.07
CA LYS A 37 -5.27 -7.07 -6.22
C LYS A 37 -5.72 -5.70 -6.69
N ASP A 38 -5.18 -4.65 -6.09
CA ASP A 38 -5.57 -3.26 -6.37
C ASP A 38 -4.59 -2.65 -7.40
N LYS A 39 -4.70 -3.07 -8.66
CA LYS A 39 -3.88 -2.54 -9.76
C LYS A 39 -4.30 -1.14 -10.15
N ASN A 40 -5.61 -0.87 -10.16
CA ASN A 40 -6.21 0.43 -10.38
C ASN A 40 -7.03 0.85 -9.16
N TYR A 41 -7.35 2.14 -9.06
CA TYR A 41 -8.23 2.67 -8.04
C TYR A 41 -9.68 2.28 -8.31
N PHE A 42 -10.50 2.09 -7.28
CA PHE A 42 -11.89 1.65 -7.41
C PHE A 42 -12.75 2.61 -8.24
N ASN A 43 -12.44 3.90 -8.17
CA ASN A 43 -13.17 4.96 -8.86
C ASN A 43 -12.42 5.53 -10.07
N ILE A 44 -11.54 4.74 -10.70
CA ILE A 44 -10.74 5.22 -11.84
C ILE A 44 -11.60 5.67 -13.02
N ASP A 45 -12.67 4.91 -13.34
CA ASP A 45 -13.56 5.21 -14.48
C ASP A 45 -14.23 6.59 -14.40
N PRO A 46 -14.94 6.95 -13.31
CA PRO A 46 -15.50 8.29 -13.17
C PRO A 46 -14.42 9.38 -13.12
N VAL A 47 -13.28 9.14 -12.50
CA VAL A 47 -12.18 10.11 -12.45
C VAL A 47 -11.68 10.43 -13.85
N GLU A 48 -11.35 9.44 -14.68
CA GLU A 48 -10.91 9.64 -16.06
C GLU A 48 -11.98 10.32 -16.92
N THR A 49 -13.24 9.90 -16.77
CA THR A 49 -14.36 10.46 -17.54
C THR A 49 -14.54 11.94 -17.28
N VAL A 50 -14.43 12.39 -16.03
CA VAL A 50 -14.72 13.77 -15.64
C VAL A 50 -13.49 14.68 -15.74
N THR A 51 -12.31 14.16 -15.43
CA THR A 51 -11.06 14.93 -15.50
C THR A 51 -10.46 14.96 -16.89
N GLY A 52 -10.74 13.94 -17.71
CA GLY A 52 -10.09 13.74 -19.01
C GLY A 52 -8.62 13.29 -18.89
N LEU A 53 -8.18 12.90 -17.71
CA LEU A 53 -6.82 12.49 -17.42
C LEU A 53 -6.71 10.97 -17.44
N ASP A 54 -5.64 10.47 -18.06
CA ASP A 54 -5.31 9.05 -18.05
C ASP A 54 -4.50 8.71 -16.79
N HIS A 55 -5.16 8.15 -15.80
CA HIS A 55 -4.54 7.66 -14.56
C HIS A 55 -4.55 6.14 -14.46
N ARG A 56 -5.10 5.48 -15.47
CA ARG A 56 -5.19 4.01 -15.50
C ARG A 56 -3.83 3.39 -15.77
N VAL A 57 -3.51 2.39 -14.98
CA VAL A 57 -2.34 1.55 -15.17
C VAL A 57 -2.75 0.30 -15.95
N ASP A 58 -1.93 -0.12 -16.93
CA ASP A 58 -2.16 -1.38 -17.65
C ASP A 58 -2.10 -2.55 -16.66
N GLU A 59 -3.20 -3.28 -16.53
CA GLU A 59 -3.32 -4.40 -15.58
C GLU A 59 -2.48 -5.62 -15.93
N ASN A 60 -1.87 -5.63 -17.12
CA ASN A 60 -0.97 -6.70 -17.56
C ASN A 60 0.51 -6.44 -17.23
N LEU A 61 0.81 -5.32 -16.58
CA LEU A 61 2.17 -5.03 -16.14
C LEU A 61 2.67 -6.07 -15.13
N PRO A 62 3.99 -6.31 -15.07
CA PRO A 62 4.57 -7.21 -14.09
C PRO A 62 4.37 -6.71 -12.66
N PHE A 63 4.47 -7.62 -11.70
CA PHE A 63 4.31 -7.35 -10.28
C PHE A 63 5.19 -6.17 -9.80
N SER A 64 6.44 -6.13 -10.28
CA SER A 64 7.42 -5.07 -9.94
C SER A 64 7.00 -3.66 -10.37
N SER A 65 6.10 -3.52 -11.34
CA SER A 65 5.56 -2.21 -11.74
C SER A 65 4.63 -1.58 -10.69
N TYR A 66 4.09 -2.39 -9.79
CA TYR A 66 3.24 -1.95 -8.68
C TYR A 66 4.00 -2.00 -7.36
N ILE A 67 4.76 -3.07 -7.15
CA ILE A 67 5.43 -3.36 -5.88
C ILE A 67 6.89 -3.69 -6.16
N GLY A 68 7.76 -2.70 -5.95
CA GLY A 68 9.20 -2.80 -6.21
C GLY A 68 9.97 -3.46 -5.06
N SER A 69 9.47 -3.37 -3.84
CA SER A 69 10.10 -3.95 -2.66
C SER A 69 9.08 -4.65 -1.76
N LEU A 70 9.54 -5.65 -1.02
CA LEU A 70 8.69 -6.41 -0.10
C LEU A 70 9.36 -6.49 1.28
N TYR A 71 8.54 -6.36 2.30
CA TYR A 71 8.90 -6.70 3.67
C TYR A 71 7.86 -7.72 4.16
N TYR A 72 8.32 -8.88 4.67
CA TYR A 72 7.39 -9.87 5.17
C TYR A 72 7.83 -10.51 6.46
N VAL A 73 6.84 -10.94 7.22
CA VAL A 73 7.01 -11.50 8.54
C VAL A 73 6.13 -12.74 8.67
N LEU A 74 6.73 -13.83 9.10
CA LEU A 74 6.05 -15.09 9.36
C LEU A 74 6.04 -15.36 10.87
N TYR A 75 4.85 -15.65 11.40
CA TYR A 75 4.65 -16.08 12.77
C TYR A 75 4.15 -17.49 12.83
N ARG A 76 4.55 -18.22 13.83
CA ARG A 76 3.88 -19.45 14.22
C ARG A 76 2.73 -19.13 15.17
N GLN A 77 1.58 -19.76 14.99
CA GLN A 77 0.43 -19.55 15.86
C GLN A 77 0.77 -19.84 17.31
N GLY A 78 0.37 -18.94 18.21
CA GLY A 78 0.65 -19.02 19.64
C GLY A 78 2.02 -18.48 20.06
N GLU A 79 2.87 -18.08 19.11
CA GLU A 79 4.14 -17.40 19.38
C GLU A 79 4.00 -15.89 19.25
N THR A 80 4.65 -15.13 20.14
CA THR A 80 4.64 -13.66 20.11
C THR A 80 5.79 -13.08 19.29
N ALA A 81 6.83 -13.85 19.07
CA ALA A 81 7.97 -13.47 18.22
C ALA A 81 7.83 -14.07 16.81
N PRO A 82 8.24 -13.35 15.76
CA PRO A 82 8.26 -13.90 14.42
C PRO A 82 9.31 -15.01 14.30
N CYS A 83 8.97 -16.08 13.59
CA CYS A 83 9.94 -17.11 13.22
C CYS A 83 10.79 -16.70 11.99
N MET A 84 10.31 -15.74 11.20
CA MET A 84 11.04 -15.19 10.06
C MET A 84 10.66 -13.73 9.81
N VAL A 85 11.68 -12.92 9.52
CA VAL A 85 11.54 -11.54 9.05
C VAL A 85 12.46 -11.38 7.85
N GLN A 86 11.96 -10.88 6.74
CA GLN A 86 12.73 -10.70 5.51
C GLN A 86 12.38 -9.37 4.84
N HIS A 87 13.39 -8.75 4.24
CA HIS A 87 13.25 -7.58 3.41
C HIS A 87 13.85 -7.86 2.03
N LEU A 88 13.04 -7.76 0.98
CA LEU A 88 13.46 -7.85 -0.41
C LEU A 88 13.42 -6.43 -0.99
N TYR A 89 14.58 -5.91 -1.37
CA TYR A 89 14.73 -4.55 -1.92
C TYR A 89 14.31 -4.46 -3.38
N GLU A 90 14.26 -5.60 -4.08
CA GLU A 90 13.86 -5.68 -5.49
C GLU A 90 12.96 -6.91 -5.70
N THR A 91 11.87 -6.72 -6.42
CA THR A 91 10.97 -7.80 -6.83
C THR A 91 11.31 -8.26 -8.26
N GLN A 92 10.84 -9.46 -8.65
CA GLN A 92 11.10 -10.01 -9.99
C GLN A 92 10.44 -9.15 -11.08
N GLU A 93 11.23 -8.77 -12.12
CA GLU A 93 10.85 -7.79 -13.12
C GLU A 93 9.84 -8.27 -14.18
N GLU A 94 9.73 -9.58 -14.44
CA GLU A 94 9.04 -10.06 -15.64
C GLU A 94 7.71 -10.79 -15.38
N LEU A 95 7.38 -11.10 -14.12
CA LEU A 95 6.22 -11.93 -13.80
C LEU A 95 5.04 -11.11 -13.25
N ALA A 96 3.84 -11.52 -13.59
CA ALA A 96 2.60 -10.93 -13.06
C ALA A 96 2.38 -11.17 -11.54
N THR A 97 3.11 -12.12 -10.97
CA THR A 97 3.07 -12.51 -9.56
C THR A 97 4.48 -12.65 -9.02
N HIS A 98 4.64 -12.56 -7.70
CA HIS A 98 5.91 -12.83 -7.04
C HIS A 98 5.77 -14.04 -6.12
N GLU A 99 6.76 -14.95 -6.14
CA GLU A 99 6.74 -16.15 -5.31
C GLU A 99 7.69 -16.00 -4.11
N LEU A 100 7.16 -16.19 -2.91
CA LEU A 100 7.95 -16.37 -1.69
C LEU A 100 8.15 -17.87 -1.47
N LEU A 101 9.41 -18.29 -1.43
CA LEU A 101 9.82 -19.65 -1.13
C LEU A 101 10.42 -19.70 0.27
N PHE A 102 9.83 -20.48 1.15
CA PHE A 102 10.30 -20.64 2.51
C PHE A 102 11.28 -21.82 2.66
N PRO A 103 12.19 -21.78 3.67
CA PRO A 103 13.12 -22.87 3.90
C PRO A 103 12.42 -24.22 4.08
N GLN A 104 13.03 -25.28 3.57
CA GLN A 104 12.51 -26.65 3.64
C GLN A 104 12.46 -27.16 5.09
N GLU A 105 13.28 -26.61 5.97
CA GLU A 105 13.34 -26.93 7.40
C GLU A 105 12.20 -26.26 8.20
N LEU A 106 11.35 -25.42 7.58
CA LEU A 106 10.22 -24.83 8.26
C LEU A 106 9.28 -25.95 8.77
N PRO A 107 9.03 -26.07 10.09
CA PRO A 107 8.17 -27.13 10.62
C PRO A 107 6.74 -27.01 10.13
N PHE A 108 6.07 -28.13 9.96
CA PHE A 108 4.63 -28.14 9.76
C PHE A 108 3.89 -27.48 10.92
N GLY A 109 2.82 -26.77 10.63
CA GLY A 109 2.04 -26.06 11.66
C GLY A 109 1.14 -24.98 11.11
N GLU A 110 0.61 -24.21 12.02
CA GLU A 110 -0.23 -23.04 11.71
C GLU A 110 0.61 -21.79 11.80
N TYR A 111 0.45 -20.94 10.78
CA TYR A 111 1.24 -19.71 10.60
C TYR A 111 0.37 -18.53 10.23
N THR A 112 0.85 -17.34 10.51
CA THR A 112 0.34 -16.08 9.96
C THR A 112 1.48 -15.38 9.24
N LEU A 113 1.28 -15.14 7.94
CA LEU A 113 2.17 -14.35 7.10
C LEU A 113 1.59 -12.95 6.94
N VAL A 114 2.40 -11.92 7.18
CA VAL A 114 2.08 -10.52 6.87
C VAL A 114 3.10 -10.02 5.86
N VAL A 115 2.63 -9.45 4.78
CA VAL A 115 3.45 -8.91 3.68
C VAL A 115 3.11 -7.45 3.46
N TRP A 116 4.14 -6.62 3.38
CA TRP A 116 4.07 -5.21 3.03
C TRP A 116 4.84 -4.96 1.73
N GLY A 117 4.24 -4.20 0.82
CA GLY A 117 4.89 -3.75 -0.41
C GLY A 117 5.17 -2.25 -0.37
N ASN A 118 6.30 -1.82 -0.93
CA ASN A 118 6.71 -0.42 -1.05
C ASN A 118 6.77 0.34 0.29
N MET A 119 7.17 -0.32 1.35
CA MET A 119 7.39 0.37 2.63
C MET A 119 8.54 1.35 2.54
N ASP A 120 8.43 2.45 3.26
CA ASP A 120 9.57 3.29 3.57
C ASP A 120 10.45 2.57 4.60
N THR A 121 11.62 2.12 4.15
CA THR A 121 12.53 1.29 4.97
C THR A 121 13.23 2.08 6.07
N GLU A 122 13.30 3.40 5.96
CA GLU A 122 13.97 4.25 6.95
C GLU A 122 13.13 4.39 8.23
N GLN A 123 11.82 4.15 8.15
CA GLN A 123 10.93 4.36 9.29
C GLN A 123 10.62 3.13 10.12
N GLY A 124 11.04 1.97 9.67
CA GLY A 124 10.87 0.70 10.39
C GLY A 124 9.42 0.34 10.75
N ILE A 125 9.17 -0.94 10.91
CA ILE A 125 7.95 -1.42 11.56
C ILE A 125 8.18 -1.38 13.06
N GLU A 126 7.31 -0.71 13.80
CA GLU A 126 7.30 -0.81 15.25
C GLU A 126 6.77 -2.19 15.65
N PHE A 127 7.63 -3.01 16.22
CA PHE A 127 7.31 -4.34 16.73
C PHE A 127 6.80 -4.24 18.17
N ASP A 128 5.71 -3.56 18.40
CA ASP A 128 5.08 -3.54 19.72
C ASP A 128 3.93 -4.56 19.78
N GLY A 129 4.33 -5.82 19.73
CA GLY A 129 3.41 -6.96 19.79
C GLY A 129 2.76 -7.29 18.44
N LEU A 130 1.84 -8.27 18.46
CA LEU A 130 0.95 -8.57 17.33
C LEU A 130 -0.34 -7.74 17.47
N PRO A 131 -0.86 -7.17 16.37
CA PRO A 131 -0.41 -7.15 14.99
C PRO A 131 0.58 -6.03 14.71
N TYR A 132 1.53 -6.30 13.80
CA TYR A 132 2.49 -5.26 13.37
C TYR A 132 1.79 -4.05 12.81
N THR A 133 2.28 -2.90 13.26
CA THR A 133 1.76 -1.59 12.89
C THR A 133 2.77 -0.87 12.01
N TYR A 134 2.31 -0.32 10.90
CA TYR A 134 3.10 0.50 10.00
C TYR A 134 2.67 1.96 10.11
N ARG A 135 3.64 2.87 10.30
CA ARG A 135 3.41 4.31 10.30
C ARG A 135 3.29 4.80 8.87
N LEU A 136 2.13 5.37 8.50
CA LEU A 136 1.78 5.74 7.13
C LEU A 136 2.40 7.05 6.66
N HIS A 137 2.59 8.00 7.59
CA HIS A 137 3.05 9.36 7.31
C HIS A 137 4.13 9.79 8.32
N GLY A 138 5.26 9.07 8.31
CA GLY A 138 6.37 9.44 9.16
C GLY A 138 6.93 10.81 8.83
N GLU A 139 7.26 11.60 9.85
CA GLU A 139 7.76 12.97 9.70
C GLU A 139 6.84 13.87 8.86
N HIS A 140 5.52 13.62 8.92
CA HIS A 140 4.49 14.33 8.14
C HIS A 140 4.66 14.24 6.62
N ARG A 141 5.38 13.22 6.13
CA ARG A 141 5.61 13.01 4.69
C ARG A 141 4.54 12.12 4.06
N GLU A 142 4.31 12.31 2.78
CA GLU A 142 3.43 11.49 1.96
C GLU A 142 3.78 10.00 2.00
N GLY A 143 5.07 9.67 1.86
CA GLY A 143 5.57 8.30 1.71
C GLY A 143 5.18 7.68 0.36
N TYR A 144 5.24 6.35 0.29
CA TYR A 144 5.00 5.58 -0.93
C TYR A 144 3.57 5.05 -1.05
N ASP A 145 3.22 4.54 -2.25
CA ASP A 145 2.00 3.76 -2.49
C ASP A 145 2.16 2.35 -1.88
N VAL A 146 1.77 2.21 -0.62
CA VAL A 146 1.98 1.01 0.19
C VAL A 146 0.89 -0.01 -0.07
N TYR A 147 1.30 -1.28 -0.18
CA TYR A 147 0.43 -2.45 -0.27
C TYR A 147 0.59 -3.35 0.95
N MET A 148 -0.47 -4.07 1.32
CA MET A 148 -0.44 -5.02 2.42
C MET A 148 -1.30 -6.25 2.11
N GLY A 149 -0.88 -7.38 2.67
CA GLY A 149 -1.68 -8.60 2.75
C GLY A 149 -1.36 -9.38 4.02
N SER A 150 -2.35 -10.07 4.56
CA SER A 150 -2.19 -10.97 5.71
C SER A 150 -2.89 -12.29 5.43
N LEU A 151 -2.21 -13.40 5.74
CA LEU A 151 -2.68 -14.75 5.46
C LEU A 151 -2.44 -15.66 6.68
N SER A 152 -3.52 -16.18 7.26
CA SER A 152 -3.43 -17.31 8.19
C SER A 152 -3.50 -18.61 7.41
N LEU A 153 -2.54 -19.51 7.63
CA LEU A 153 -2.39 -20.72 6.85
C LEU A 153 -2.01 -21.93 7.72
N THR A 154 -2.39 -23.12 7.27
CA THR A 154 -1.92 -24.38 7.80
C THR A 154 -0.94 -24.98 6.80
N TYR A 155 0.32 -25.12 7.19
CA TYR A 155 1.36 -25.73 6.38
C TYR A 155 1.53 -27.22 6.74
N ASN A 156 1.40 -28.09 5.74
CA ASN A 156 1.61 -29.54 5.86
C ASN A 156 1.94 -30.15 4.48
N GLU A 157 2.11 -31.47 4.41
CA GLU A 157 2.48 -32.20 3.20
C GLU A 157 1.53 -32.00 2.00
N VAL A 158 0.26 -31.73 2.25
CA VAL A 158 -0.77 -31.56 1.21
C VAL A 158 -1.20 -30.12 1.01
N ASN A 159 -0.75 -29.21 1.86
CA ASN A 159 -1.12 -27.80 1.87
C ASN A 159 0.14 -26.94 2.02
N ALA A 160 0.95 -26.91 0.96
CA ALA A 160 2.22 -26.18 0.89
C ALA A 160 2.17 -24.96 -0.03
N ASP A 161 1.15 -24.85 -0.88
CA ASP A 161 1.01 -23.76 -1.86
C ASP A 161 -0.18 -22.88 -1.50
N HIS A 162 0.06 -21.57 -1.40
CA HIS A 162 -0.97 -20.58 -1.08
C HIS A 162 -0.88 -19.36 -1.99
N VAL A 163 -1.94 -18.56 -2.01
CA VAL A 163 -2.01 -17.27 -2.72
C VAL A 163 -2.35 -16.19 -1.72
N LEU A 164 -1.61 -15.08 -1.78
CA LEU A 164 -1.87 -13.91 -0.96
C LEU A 164 -2.07 -12.68 -1.87
N PRO A 165 -3.28 -12.14 -1.97
CA PRO A 165 -3.52 -10.88 -2.63
C PRO A 165 -2.98 -9.72 -1.77
N LEU A 166 -2.28 -8.78 -2.41
CA LEU A 166 -1.83 -7.55 -1.81
C LEU A 166 -2.75 -6.40 -2.24
N GLU A 167 -3.24 -5.67 -1.27
CA GLU A 167 -4.19 -4.58 -1.44
C GLU A 167 -3.55 -3.24 -1.07
N ARG A 168 -3.94 -2.18 -1.77
CA ARG A 168 -3.44 -0.83 -1.51
C ARG A 168 -3.92 -0.32 -0.15
N VAL A 169 -3.02 0.28 0.60
CA VAL A 169 -3.28 0.78 1.97
C VAL A 169 -3.77 2.22 1.96
N LYS A 170 -3.31 3.03 1.01
CA LYS A 170 -3.61 4.46 0.89
C LYS A 170 -4.60 4.73 -0.24
N GLY A 171 -5.16 5.94 -0.25
CA GLY A 171 -5.80 6.55 -1.42
C GLY A 171 -4.88 7.56 -2.06
N LYS A 172 -5.37 8.26 -3.07
CA LYS A 172 -4.65 9.33 -3.78
C LYS A 172 -5.49 10.61 -3.80
N LEU A 173 -4.89 11.73 -3.39
CA LEU A 173 -5.44 13.06 -3.58
C LEU A 173 -4.84 13.67 -4.85
N LEU A 174 -5.68 14.02 -5.81
CA LEU A 174 -5.33 14.84 -6.97
C LEU A 174 -5.80 16.28 -6.73
N ILE A 175 -4.91 17.24 -6.93
CA ILE A 175 -5.26 18.65 -6.94
C ILE A 175 -4.89 19.24 -8.31
N GLU A 176 -5.89 19.73 -9.01
CA GLU A 176 -5.75 20.50 -10.23
C GLU A 176 -5.95 21.97 -9.89
N VAL A 177 -5.03 22.84 -10.31
CA VAL A 177 -5.19 24.30 -10.21
C VAL A 177 -5.23 24.86 -11.61
N VAL A 178 -6.26 25.64 -11.90
CA VAL A 178 -6.56 26.21 -13.21
C VAL A 178 -6.49 27.74 -13.12
N ASP A 179 -5.91 28.37 -14.15
CA ASP A 179 -5.75 29.82 -14.29
C ASP A 179 -4.96 30.50 -13.16
N MET A 180 -4.10 29.73 -12.45
CA MET A 180 -3.28 30.21 -11.36
C MET A 180 -2.49 31.47 -11.72
N PRO A 181 -2.36 32.47 -10.83
CA PRO A 181 -1.51 33.63 -11.05
C PRO A 181 -0.07 33.24 -11.42
N GLY A 182 0.46 33.81 -12.50
CA GLY A 182 1.78 33.44 -13.03
C GLY A 182 2.97 33.80 -12.13
N GLU A 183 2.74 34.56 -11.06
CA GLU A 183 3.72 34.94 -10.04
C GLU A 183 3.99 33.82 -9.05
N VAL A 184 3.16 32.79 -8.96
CA VAL A 184 3.34 31.64 -8.07
C VAL A 184 4.65 30.92 -8.42
N SER A 185 5.52 30.76 -7.43
CA SER A 185 6.78 30.02 -7.56
C SER A 185 6.81 28.77 -6.70
N LYS A 186 5.95 28.70 -5.70
CA LYS A 186 5.90 27.61 -4.74
C LYS A 186 4.46 27.41 -4.25
N SER A 187 4.12 26.18 -3.92
CA SER A 187 2.90 25.86 -3.17
C SER A 187 3.25 24.98 -1.96
N HIS A 188 2.51 25.18 -0.88
CA HIS A 188 2.49 24.30 0.27
C HIS A 188 1.11 23.67 0.34
N LYS A 189 1.08 22.38 0.63
CA LYS A 189 -0.14 21.64 0.87
C LYS A 189 -0.05 20.98 2.23
N GLU A 190 -1.07 21.14 3.04
CA GLU A 190 -1.28 20.50 4.33
C GLU A 190 -2.59 19.74 4.29
N VAL A 191 -2.56 18.48 4.72
CA VAL A 191 -3.75 17.64 4.87
C VAL A 191 -3.74 17.03 6.25
N ASP A 192 -4.72 17.35 7.06
CA ASP A 192 -4.84 16.88 8.44
C ASP A 192 -5.92 15.79 8.62
N HIS A 193 -6.11 15.32 9.86
CA HIS A 193 -7.10 14.30 10.25
C HIS A 193 -7.02 13.01 9.40
N LEU A 194 -5.80 12.59 9.10
CA LEU A 194 -5.50 11.33 8.43
C LEU A 194 -5.13 10.28 9.48
N TYR A 195 -5.45 9.02 9.23
CA TYR A 195 -4.91 7.95 10.09
C TYR A 195 -3.38 7.92 10.03
N GLU A 196 -2.75 7.84 11.19
CA GLU A 196 -1.28 7.79 11.30
C GLU A 196 -0.72 6.40 11.04
N GLN A 197 -1.46 5.35 11.43
CA GLN A 197 -0.97 3.98 11.45
C GLN A 197 -2.02 3.00 10.94
N VAL A 198 -1.54 1.85 10.43
CA VAL A 198 -2.37 0.70 10.09
C VAL A 198 -1.67 -0.60 10.53
N ASN A 199 -2.45 -1.56 11.02
CA ASN A 199 -1.93 -2.87 11.41
C ASN A 199 -2.30 -3.97 10.40
N ALA A 200 -1.77 -5.18 10.62
CA ALA A 200 -2.00 -6.34 9.76
C ALA A 200 -3.47 -6.82 9.70
N GLN A 201 -4.35 -6.34 10.58
CA GLN A 201 -5.79 -6.60 10.57
C GLN A 201 -6.59 -5.46 9.92
N TRP A 202 -5.93 -4.58 9.18
CA TRP A 202 -6.57 -3.43 8.53
C TRP A 202 -7.21 -2.43 9.49
N GLN A 203 -6.74 -2.39 10.74
CA GLN A 203 -7.19 -1.40 11.70
C GLN A 203 -6.32 -0.15 11.59
N TYR A 204 -6.93 0.94 11.20
CA TYR A 204 -6.30 2.26 11.13
C TYR A 204 -6.45 2.95 12.46
N THR A 205 -5.39 3.59 12.95
CA THR A 205 -5.35 4.27 14.26
C THR A 205 -4.48 5.52 14.22
N GLY A 206 -4.61 6.33 15.29
CA GLY A 206 -3.91 7.60 15.39
C GLY A 206 -4.53 8.68 14.51
N SER A 207 -4.04 9.90 14.65
CA SER A 207 -4.38 11.04 13.79
C SER A 207 -3.10 11.76 13.40
N GLY A 208 -2.89 11.93 12.13
CA GLY A 208 -1.69 12.51 11.54
C GLY A 208 -2.01 13.56 10.49
N GLU A 209 -0.96 14.16 9.97
CA GLU A 209 -1.03 15.16 8.91
C GLU A 209 0.07 14.90 7.87
N VAL A 210 -0.12 15.43 6.66
CA VAL A 210 0.88 15.38 5.59
C VAL A 210 1.15 16.80 5.11
N LEU A 211 2.44 17.13 5.02
CA LEU A 211 2.94 18.41 4.54
C LEU A 211 3.75 18.18 3.27
N THR A 212 3.42 18.87 2.19
CA THR A 212 4.21 18.85 0.95
C THR A 212 4.54 20.27 0.50
N GLU A 213 5.70 20.43 -0.13
CA GLU A 213 6.12 21.66 -0.78
C GLU A 213 6.48 21.35 -2.23
N GLU A 214 5.99 22.16 -3.15
CA GLU A 214 6.32 22.05 -4.56
C GLU A 214 6.76 23.39 -5.13
N ARG A 215 7.65 23.34 -6.11
CA ARG A 215 8.19 24.53 -6.78
C ARG A 215 7.76 24.57 -8.22
N TRP A 216 7.36 25.76 -8.66
CA TRP A 216 6.80 25.99 -9.98
C TRP A 216 7.66 26.93 -10.81
N LYS A 217 7.65 26.73 -12.11
CA LYS A 217 8.27 27.68 -13.04
C LYS A 217 7.36 28.90 -13.17
N LYS A 218 7.97 30.09 -13.18
CA LYS A 218 7.24 31.36 -13.42
C LYS A 218 6.41 31.30 -14.72
N GLY A 219 5.18 31.77 -14.66
CA GLY A 219 4.27 31.84 -15.80
C GLY A 219 3.52 30.53 -16.08
N ILE A 220 3.56 29.54 -15.16
CA ILE A 220 2.67 28.39 -15.22
C ILE A 220 1.32 28.78 -14.62
N HIS A 221 0.24 28.50 -15.34
CA HIS A 221 -1.13 28.82 -14.94
C HIS A 221 -1.94 27.57 -14.57
N ASN A 222 -1.53 26.41 -15.05
CA ASN A 222 -2.20 25.14 -14.75
C ASN A 222 -1.20 24.18 -14.15
N ILE A 223 -1.52 23.67 -12.99
CA ILE A 223 -0.68 22.68 -12.29
C ILE A 223 -1.54 21.51 -11.83
N MET A 224 -0.90 20.37 -11.71
CA MET A 224 -1.49 19.19 -11.10
C MET A 224 -0.51 18.59 -10.12
N THR A 225 -0.99 18.23 -8.95
CA THR A 225 -0.24 17.50 -7.94
C THR A 225 -0.99 16.26 -7.53
N ASP A 226 -0.27 15.19 -7.22
CA ASP A 226 -0.84 14.00 -6.61
C ASP A 226 -0.12 13.67 -5.30
N THR A 227 -0.83 13.02 -4.38
CA THR A 227 -0.31 12.73 -3.05
C THR A 227 -0.95 11.47 -2.53
N TYR A 228 -0.14 10.50 -2.06
CA TYR A 228 -0.63 9.30 -1.40
C TYR A 228 -0.99 9.59 0.06
N LEU A 229 -2.25 9.42 0.40
CA LEU A 229 -2.77 9.71 1.73
C LEU A 229 -3.48 8.50 2.32
N SER A 230 -3.29 8.29 3.62
CA SER A 230 -4.10 7.34 4.37
C SER A 230 -5.58 7.76 4.38
N PRO A 231 -6.49 6.86 4.73
CA PRO A 231 -7.88 7.25 4.94
C PRO A 231 -8.01 8.35 6.00
N THR A 232 -9.03 9.18 5.85
CA THR A 232 -9.46 10.14 6.86
C THR A 232 -9.87 9.42 8.14
N ASP A 233 -9.53 9.95 9.31
CA ASP A 233 -9.99 9.41 10.58
C ASP A 233 -11.53 9.47 10.68
N GLU A 234 -12.13 8.62 11.53
CA GLU A 234 -13.58 8.53 11.62
C GLU A 234 -14.24 9.71 12.36
N GLN A 235 -13.44 10.55 13.00
CA GLN A 235 -13.97 11.58 13.91
C GLN A 235 -14.34 12.86 13.16
N THR A 236 -13.52 13.27 12.20
CA THR A 236 -13.73 14.51 11.44
C THR A 236 -13.31 14.32 9.98
N ASP A 237 -13.79 15.18 9.07
CA ASP A 237 -13.30 15.22 7.71
C ASP A 237 -11.87 15.82 7.69
N SER A 238 -11.02 15.34 6.80
CA SER A 238 -9.69 15.94 6.55
C SER A 238 -9.85 17.33 5.96
N GLN A 239 -9.00 18.26 6.38
CA GLN A 239 -8.92 19.59 5.76
C GLN A 239 -7.69 19.65 4.87
N VAL A 240 -7.88 20.11 3.64
CA VAL A 240 -6.83 20.39 2.67
C VAL A 240 -6.62 21.90 2.64
N ARG A 241 -5.44 22.34 3.04
CA ARG A 241 -5.00 23.74 2.92
C ARG A 241 -3.92 23.83 1.86
N VAL A 242 -4.15 24.65 0.86
CA VAL A 242 -3.16 24.96 -0.18
C VAL A 242 -2.77 26.43 -0.02
N THR A 243 -1.46 26.69 0.03
CA THR A 243 -0.92 28.05 0.12
C THR A 243 -0.01 28.32 -1.05
N PHE A 244 -0.23 29.40 -1.79
CA PHE A 244 0.59 29.83 -2.90
C PHE A 244 1.56 30.93 -2.48
N VAL A 245 2.83 30.77 -2.86
CA VAL A 245 3.90 31.70 -2.51
C VAL A 245 4.45 32.35 -3.78
N PRO A 246 4.54 33.71 -3.83
CA PRO A 246 5.14 34.41 -4.96
C PRO A 246 6.65 34.19 -5.03
N GLY A 247 7.23 34.40 -6.22
CA GLY A 247 8.67 34.24 -6.45
C GLY A 247 9.55 35.36 -5.89
N GLU A 248 8.97 36.52 -5.59
CA GLU A 248 9.67 37.70 -5.08
C GLU A 248 8.95 38.17 -3.82
N GLU A 249 9.70 38.37 -2.74
CA GLU A 249 9.18 38.84 -1.44
C GLU A 249 8.49 40.21 -1.48
N THR A 250 8.77 41.02 -2.50
CA THR A 250 8.24 42.37 -2.65
C THR A 250 6.89 42.44 -3.38
N GLN A 251 6.39 41.31 -3.88
CA GLN A 251 5.11 41.27 -4.56
C GLN A 251 3.96 41.36 -3.54
N PRO A 252 2.78 41.88 -3.95
CA PRO A 252 1.61 41.83 -3.10
C PRO A 252 1.28 40.38 -2.74
N PRO A 253 0.69 40.14 -1.57
CA PRO A 253 0.28 38.76 -1.21
C PRO A 253 -0.68 38.21 -2.27
N LEU A 254 -0.43 36.98 -2.68
CA LEU A 254 -1.33 36.28 -3.60
C LEU A 254 -2.63 35.90 -2.88
N PRO A 255 -3.76 35.89 -3.58
CA PRO A 255 -4.97 35.32 -3.04
C PRO A 255 -4.76 33.87 -2.65
N GLN A 256 -5.31 33.46 -1.53
CA GLN A 256 -5.21 32.12 -1.01
C GLN A 256 -6.54 31.42 -1.08
N PRO A 257 -6.61 30.15 -1.53
CA PRO A 257 -7.85 29.39 -1.48
C PRO A 257 -8.28 29.09 -0.05
N ALA A 258 -9.57 28.99 0.18
CA ALA A 258 -10.11 28.48 1.43
C ALA A 258 -9.71 27.02 1.66
N ALA A 259 -9.76 26.56 2.90
CA ALA A 259 -9.53 25.16 3.21
C ALA A 259 -10.71 24.29 2.69
N ALA A 260 -10.39 23.20 2.01
CA ALA A 260 -11.38 22.25 1.52
C ALA A 260 -11.53 21.08 2.49
N LYS A 261 -12.78 20.67 2.78
CA LYS A 261 -13.07 19.46 3.55
C LYS A 261 -13.23 18.28 2.61
N ILE A 262 -12.52 17.20 2.87
CA ILE A 262 -12.57 15.97 2.08
C ILE A 262 -12.62 14.75 2.98
N ARG A 263 -12.97 13.61 2.38
CA ARG A 263 -12.86 12.31 3.03
C ARG A 263 -12.04 11.38 2.14
N MET A 264 -10.80 11.13 2.58
CA MET A 264 -9.92 10.17 1.92
C MET A 264 -10.36 8.75 2.21
N LYS A 265 -10.29 7.87 1.22
CA LYS A 265 -10.55 6.44 1.37
C LYS A 265 -9.44 5.62 0.75
N ARG A 266 -9.24 4.43 1.30
CA ARG A 266 -8.32 3.43 0.77
C ARG A 266 -8.68 3.08 -0.67
N ASN A 267 -7.65 3.01 -1.54
CA ASN A 267 -7.77 2.64 -2.95
C ASN A 267 -8.80 3.45 -3.76
N GLU A 268 -9.05 4.72 -3.36
CA GLU A 268 -9.85 5.68 -4.13
C GLU A 268 -9.03 6.93 -4.44
N ILE A 269 -9.36 7.60 -5.53
CA ILE A 269 -8.83 8.91 -5.91
C ILE A 269 -9.84 9.96 -5.46
N THR A 270 -9.39 10.92 -4.67
CA THR A 270 -10.14 12.15 -4.34
C THR A 270 -9.59 13.26 -5.22
N VAL A 271 -10.45 14.00 -5.93
CA VAL A 271 -10.01 15.07 -6.84
C VAL A 271 -10.58 16.40 -6.40
N LEU A 272 -9.68 17.36 -6.17
CA LEU A 272 -9.99 18.77 -5.96
C LEU A 272 -9.55 19.58 -7.18
N ARG A 273 -10.38 20.52 -7.61
CA ARG A 273 -10.05 21.50 -8.63
C ARG A 273 -10.18 22.90 -8.05
N TYR A 274 -9.11 23.66 -8.10
CA TYR A 274 -9.05 25.07 -7.73
C TYR A 274 -9.03 25.89 -9.01
N VAL A 275 -10.00 26.77 -9.20
CA VAL A 275 -10.09 27.66 -10.35
C VAL A 275 -9.90 29.07 -9.85
N TYR A 276 -8.83 29.74 -10.29
CA TYR A 276 -8.62 31.14 -9.95
C TYR A 276 -9.56 32.03 -10.75
N ASP A 277 -10.26 32.90 -10.08
CA ASP A 277 -11.12 33.93 -10.66
C ASP A 277 -10.46 35.30 -10.49
N ALA A 278 -10.01 35.88 -11.60
CA ALA A 278 -9.35 37.18 -11.61
C ALA A 278 -10.32 38.34 -11.32
N ASP A 279 -11.62 38.18 -11.50
CA ASP A 279 -12.62 39.23 -11.25
C ASP A 279 -12.88 39.37 -9.74
N THR A 280 -12.85 38.28 -9.01
CA THR A 280 -13.04 38.25 -7.55
C THR A 280 -11.72 38.23 -6.78
N ASP A 281 -10.58 38.05 -7.46
CA ASP A 281 -9.25 37.82 -6.88
C ASP A 281 -9.28 36.67 -5.86
N GLY A 282 -9.91 35.55 -6.23
CA GLY A 282 -10.16 34.40 -5.35
C GLY A 282 -10.09 33.07 -6.07
N PHE A 283 -10.41 31.99 -5.35
CA PHE A 283 -10.48 30.64 -5.89
C PHE A 283 -11.85 30.03 -5.67
N ASP A 284 -12.41 29.49 -6.73
CA ASP A 284 -13.51 28.52 -6.65
C ASP A 284 -12.93 27.12 -6.44
N ILE A 285 -13.48 26.36 -5.50
CA ILE A 285 -13.00 25.02 -5.18
C ILE A 285 -14.09 24.00 -5.51
N TYR A 286 -13.75 23.03 -6.32
CA TYR A 286 -14.63 21.94 -6.74
C TYR A 286 -14.11 20.61 -6.22
N LEU A 287 -14.99 19.78 -5.69
CA LEU A 287 -14.74 18.38 -5.35
C LEU A 287 -15.45 17.48 -6.36
N LEU A 288 -14.75 16.49 -6.89
CA LEU A 288 -15.35 15.46 -7.71
C LEU A 288 -16.10 14.47 -6.81
N ILE A 289 -17.44 14.44 -6.94
CA ILE A 289 -18.31 13.51 -6.23
C ILE A 289 -19.06 12.68 -7.26
N ASN A 290 -18.90 11.37 -7.20
CA ASN A 290 -19.43 10.43 -8.20
C ASN A 290 -18.93 10.82 -9.60
N ASP A 291 -19.84 11.27 -10.47
CA ASP A 291 -19.58 11.57 -11.88
C ASP A 291 -19.65 13.07 -12.19
N GLY A 292 -19.53 13.94 -11.18
CA GLY A 292 -19.68 15.38 -11.37
C GLY A 292 -18.93 16.27 -10.39
N TRP A 293 -18.65 17.50 -10.84
CA TRP A 293 -18.03 18.51 -10.01
C TRP A 293 -19.07 19.16 -9.09
N THR A 294 -18.74 19.20 -7.81
CA THR A 294 -19.53 19.93 -6.79
C THR A 294 -18.70 21.09 -6.30
N LEU A 295 -19.23 22.33 -6.47
CA LEU A 295 -18.62 23.52 -5.90
C LEU A 295 -18.69 23.41 -4.37
N ILE A 296 -17.54 23.50 -3.72
CA ILE A 296 -17.43 23.60 -2.27
C ILE A 296 -17.45 25.09 -1.95
N HIS A 297 -18.61 25.58 -1.55
CA HIS A 297 -18.66 26.91 -0.94
C HIS A 297 -17.96 26.85 0.40
N ASP A 298 -17.37 27.96 0.82
CA ASP A 298 -16.96 28.18 2.20
C ASP A 298 -18.21 27.95 3.06
N MET A 299 -18.36 26.72 3.56
CA MET A 299 -19.46 26.44 4.45
C MET A 299 -19.10 27.14 5.74
N ASP A 300 -19.70 28.32 5.92
CA ASP A 300 -19.72 29.03 7.18
C ASP A 300 -19.87 27.98 8.28
N ILE A 301 -18.86 27.89 9.11
CA ILE A 301 -18.95 27.17 10.39
C ILE A 301 -19.96 28.02 11.18
N GLU A 302 -21.23 27.72 11.03
CA GLU A 302 -22.19 28.14 12.06
C GLU A 302 -21.79 27.38 13.32
N GLU A 303 -21.45 28.17 14.34
CA GLU A 303 -21.06 27.78 15.69
C GLU A 303 -22.03 26.79 16.36
#